data_9a2b7a9404d69842e3d611b993fee4a2
#
_entry.id   9a2b7a9404d69842e3d611b993fee4a2
#
_cell.length_a   1.000
_cell.length_b   1.000
_cell.length_c   1.000
_cell.angle_alpha   90.00
_cell.angle_beta   90.00
_cell.angle_gamma   90.00
#
_symmetry.space_group_name_H-M   'P 1'
#
loop_
_entity.id
_entity.type
_entity.pdbx_description
1 polymer ?
#
loop_
_entity_poly.entity_id
_entity_poly.type
_entity_poly.pdbx_seq_one_letter_code
_entity_poly.pdbx_strand_id
1 'polypeptide(L)'
;VEESIIKDTYLEGFDMTNITFKLCSFENCNLRGADFSGSSISGTLFRECPMHGCRFVGSDMTEAIFRDIDLSDSDLSGANLYAAVLEGANLDGIIVDENTKWYRMVPPEEGAFIAWKCCSELRVVQLLVPREARRVSATRETCRCDKAKVLSIKSIDETISYDWAQSTVDPDFYYERGKWVEPANGFEPDRWKDSSRGIHFFMEREQCIAYQTV
;
A
#
# COMPACT_ATOMS: atom_id res chain seq x y z
N VAL A 1 1.99 9.09 24.05
CA VAL A 1 3.32 9.62 23.65
C VAL A 1 3.19 10.14 22.23
N GLU A 2 3.54 11.40 21.99
CA GLU A 2 3.44 12.01 20.65
C GLU A 2 4.78 12.64 20.27
N GLU A 3 5.13 12.60 18.98
CA GLU A 3 6.29 13.27 18.38
C GLU A 3 7.62 13.09 19.16
N SER A 4 7.78 11.89 19.75
CA SER A 4 8.91 11.59 20.63
C SER A 4 9.87 10.60 19.99
N ILE A 5 11.15 10.71 20.34
CA ILE A 5 12.19 9.77 19.88
C ILE A 5 12.63 8.92 21.06
N ILE A 6 12.50 7.60 20.93
CA ILE A 6 13.00 6.59 21.87
C ILE A 6 14.23 5.96 21.24
N LYS A 7 15.39 6.06 21.89
CA LYS A 7 16.66 5.57 21.33
C LYS A 7 17.39 4.64 22.28
N ASP A 8 18.16 3.73 21.69
CA ASP A 8 19.16 2.91 22.38
C ASP A 8 18.59 2.20 23.61
N THR A 9 17.32 1.71 23.52
CA THR A 9 16.59 1.20 24.67
C THR A 9 16.31 -0.29 24.51
N TYR A 10 16.49 -1.05 25.60
CA TYR A 10 16.16 -2.47 25.66
C TYR A 10 14.71 -2.64 26.14
N LEU A 11 13.83 -3.07 25.23
CA LEU A 11 12.38 -3.20 25.43
C LEU A 11 11.88 -4.60 25.04
N GLU A 12 12.77 -5.61 25.09
CA GLU A 12 12.40 -7.00 24.74
C GLU A 12 11.32 -7.52 25.68
N GLY A 13 10.22 -8.03 25.07
CA GLY A 13 9.06 -8.54 25.80
C GLY A 13 8.29 -7.49 26.60
N PHE A 14 8.56 -6.19 26.38
CA PHE A 14 7.91 -5.12 27.13
C PHE A 14 6.42 -4.99 26.76
N ASP A 15 5.58 -4.79 27.77
CA ASP A 15 4.15 -4.55 27.62
C ASP A 15 3.89 -3.08 27.26
N MET A 16 3.50 -2.85 26.01
CA MET A 16 3.09 -1.56 25.46
C MET A 16 1.62 -1.59 25.01
N THR A 17 0.80 -2.47 25.58
CA THR A 17 -0.60 -2.61 25.21
C THR A 17 -1.42 -1.35 25.50
N ASN A 18 -2.33 -1.02 24.57
CA ASN A 18 -3.24 0.12 24.69
C ASN A 18 -2.55 1.50 24.86
N ILE A 19 -1.29 1.63 24.43
CA ILE A 19 -0.55 2.90 24.42
C ILE A 19 -0.71 3.58 23.06
N THR A 20 -0.78 4.89 23.05
CA THR A 20 -0.71 5.69 21.82
C THR A 20 0.67 6.26 21.62
N PHE A 21 1.33 5.84 20.53
CA PHE A 21 2.59 6.40 20.01
C PHE A 21 2.28 7.06 18.66
N LYS A 22 1.98 8.34 18.66
CA LYS A 22 1.65 9.05 17.43
C LYS A 22 2.86 9.82 16.92
N LEU A 23 3.24 9.58 15.65
CA LEU A 23 4.39 10.23 15.01
C LEU A 23 5.68 10.10 15.83
N CYS A 24 5.85 8.98 16.51
CA CYS A 24 7.07 8.68 17.29
C CYS A 24 8.15 8.06 16.41
N SER A 25 9.36 7.98 16.92
CA SER A 25 10.45 7.20 16.34
C SER A 25 11.08 6.30 17.40
N PHE A 26 11.23 5.01 17.05
CA PHE A 26 12.08 4.08 17.78
C PHE A 26 13.35 3.86 16.96
N GLU A 27 14.50 4.16 17.53
CA GLU A 27 15.80 4.06 16.86
C GLU A 27 16.76 3.21 17.68
N ASN A 28 17.32 2.17 17.07
CA ASN A 28 18.25 1.23 17.71
C ASN A 28 17.69 0.65 19.03
N CYS A 29 16.40 0.32 19.07
CA CYS A 29 15.74 -0.29 20.23
C CYS A 29 15.55 -1.79 20.01
N ASN A 30 15.87 -2.61 21.02
CA ASN A 30 15.53 -4.04 20.98
C ASN A 30 14.07 -4.21 21.42
N LEU A 31 13.19 -4.51 20.46
CA LEU A 31 11.75 -4.68 20.65
C LEU A 31 11.28 -6.13 20.47
N ARG A 32 12.19 -7.12 20.44
CA ARG A 32 11.81 -8.53 20.26
C ARG A 32 10.73 -8.96 21.24
N GLY A 33 9.66 -9.57 20.72
CA GLY A 33 8.56 -10.07 21.53
C GLY A 33 7.76 -8.99 22.29
N ALA A 34 7.99 -7.71 22.02
CA ALA A 34 7.22 -6.63 22.65
C ALA A 34 5.74 -6.71 22.25
N ASP A 35 4.84 -6.36 23.16
CA ASP A 35 3.39 -6.41 22.97
C ASP A 35 2.80 -5.00 22.76
N PHE A 36 2.41 -4.71 21.51
CA PHE A 36 1.71 -3.49 21.08
C PHE A 36 0.20 -3.72 20.88
N SER A 37 -0.36 -4.78 21.43
CA SER A 37 -1.77 -5.10 21.19
C SER A 37 -2.70 -3.98 21.65
N GLY A 38 -3.66 -3.62 20.78
CA GLY A 38 -4.61 -2.51 21.02
C GLY A 38 -3.98 -1.13 21.06
N SER A 39 -2.68 -0.99 20.80
CA SER A 39 -2.01 0.32 20.75
C SER A 39 -2.23 1.03 19.41
N SER A 40 -2.03 2.34 19.38
CA SER A 40 -1.88 3.09 18.14
C SER A 40 -0.42 3.48 17.95
N ILE A 41 0.17 3.00 16.87
CA ILE A 41 1.52 3.36 16.43
C ILE A 41 1.46 4.12 15.10
N SER A 42 0.37 4.86 14.87
CA SER A 42 0.13 5.61 13.65
C SER A 42 1.25 6.60 13.35
N GLY A 43 1.79 6.53 12.12
CA GLY A 43 2.90 7.37 11.65
C GLY A 43 4.23 7.14 12.38
N THR A 44 4.35 6.08 13.17
CA THR A 44 5.57 5.78 13.94
C THR A 44 6.63 5.16 13.05
N LEU A 45 7.86 5.64 13.17
CA LEU A 45 9.03 5.12 12.47
C LEU A 45 9.80 4.13 13.36
N PHE A 46 10.09 2.95 12.82
CA PHE A 46 11.03 1.99 13.42
C PHE A 46 12.30 1.93 12.55
N ARG A 47 13.44 2.17 13.16
CA ARG A 47 14.75 2.14 12.50
C ARG A 47 15.74 1.31 13.31
N GLU A 48 16.37 0.34 12.66
CA GLU A 48 17.39 -0.52 13.29
C GLU A 48 16.86 -1.20 14.57
N CYS A 49 15.56 -1.56 14.58
CA CYS A 49 14.89 -2.18 15.71
C CYS A 49 14.63 -3.67 15.40
N PRO A 50 15.28 -4.61 16.11
CA PRO A 50 14.86 -6.00 16.09
C PRO A 50 13.44 -6.12 16.67
N MET A 51 12.48 -6.68 15.87
CA MET A 51 11.06 -6.77 16.23
C MET A 51 10.46 -8.16 15.99
N HIS A 52 11.29 -9.17 15.84
CA HIS A 52 10.84 -10.56 15.70
C HIS A 52 9.91 -10.97 16.84
N GLY A 53 8.80 -11.61 16.50
CA GLY A 53 7.83 -12.15 17.47
C GLY A 53 7.02 -11.10 18.22
N CYS A 54 6.96 -9.84 17.72
CA CYS A 54 6.11 -8.81 18.31
C CYS A 54 4.63 -9.13 18.19
N ARG A 55 3.81 -8.57 19.07
CA ARG A 55 2.36 -8.66 19.00
C ARG A 55 1.75 -7.30 18.68
N PHE A 56 0.91 -7.27 17.65
CA PHE A 56 0.17 -6.10 17.18
C PHE A 56 -1.33 -6.37 17.10
N VAL A 57 -1.84 -7.27 17.95
CA VAL A 57 -3.24 -7.71 17.89
C VAL A 57 -4.18 -6.54 18.09
N GLY A 58 -5.01 -6.26 17.05
CA GLY A 58 -5.97 -5.15 17.07
C GLY A 58 -5.34 -3.75 17.13
N SER A 59 -4.05 -3.61 16.83
CA SER A 59 -3.38 -2.30 16.85
C SER A 59 -3.72 -1.44 15.62
N ASP A 60 -3.62 -0.12 15.77
CA ASP A 60 -3.64 0.83 14.67
C ASP A 60 -2.19 1.11 14.21
N MET A 61 -1.83 0.54 13.06
CA MET A 61 -0.53 0.67 12.41
C MET A 61 -0.59 1.62 11.21
N THR A 62 -1.63 2.47 11.12
CA THR A 62 -1.82 3.41 10.01
C THR A 62 -0.54 4.24 9.79
N GLU A 63 -0.03 4.25 8.55
CA GLU A 63 1.17 5.00 8.15
C GLU A 63 2.46 4.64 8.92
N ALA A 64 2.48 3.57 9.73
CA ALA A 64 3.67 3.14 10.42
C ALA A 64 4.74 2.66 9.44
N ILE A 65 6.03 2.92 9.76
CA ILE A 65 7.14 2.65 8.84
C ILE A 65 8.00 1.53 9.42
N PHE A 66 7.95 0.36 8.76
CA PHE A 66 8.71 -0.85 9.07
C PHE A 66 9.71 -1.22 7.96
N ARG A 67 10.23 -0.22 7.26
CA ARG A 67 11.18 -0.47 6.16
C ARG A 67 12.40 -1.23 6.67
N ASP A 68 12.70 -2.38 6.00
CA ASP A 68 13.83 -3.26 6.30
C ASP A 68 13.80 -3.83 7.75
N ILE A 69 12.64 -3.88 8.41
CA ILE A 69 12.47 -4.42 9.77
C ILE A 69 12.16 -5.92 9.71
N ASP A 70 12.75 -6.68 10.63
CA ASP A 70 12.39 -8.07 10.86
C ASP A 70 11.14 -8.16 11.75
N LEU A 71 9.99 -8.47 11.12
CA LEU A 71 8.69 -8.72 11.76
C LEU A 71 8.34 -10.21 11.78
N SER A 72 9.31 -11.10 11.49
CA SER A 72 9.04 -12.55 11.45
C SER A 72 8.37 -13.05 12.73
N ASP A 73 7.48 -14.03 12.58
CA ASP A 73 6.68 -14.63 13.65
C ASP A 73 5.83 -13.65 14.48
N SER A 74 5.61 -12.42 14.01
CA SER A 74 4.76 -11.42 14.68
C SER A 74 3.28 -11.68 14.44
N ASP A 75 2.44 -11.34 15.42
CA ASP A 75 0.98 -11.48 15.37
C ASP A 75 0.32 -10.13 15.05
N LEU A 76 -0.22 -10.02 13.83
CA LEU A 76 -0.93 -8.84 13.32
C LEU A 76 -2.46 -9.04 13.25
N SER A 77 -3.00 -10.04 13.96
CA SER A 77 -4.44 -10.34 13.94
C SER A 77 -5.27 -9.10 14.31
N GLY A 78 -6.24 -8.76 13.47
CA GLY A 78 -7.11 -7.59 13.66
C GLY A 78 -6.43 -6.22 13.52
N ALA A 79 -5.13 -6.15 13.21
CA ALA A 79 -4.42 -4.87 13.02
C ALA A 79 -4.90 -4.09 11.81
N ASN A 80 -4.79 -2.76 11.86
CA ASN A 80 -5.04 -1.86 10.73
C ASN A 80 -3.73 -1.39 10.12
N LEU A 81 -3.39 -1.87 8.92
CA LEU A 81 -2.15 -1.59 8.20
C LEU A 81 -2.31 -0.49 7.14
N TYR A 82 -3.38 0.32 7.18
CA TYR A 82 -3.58 1.35 6.16
C TYR A 82 -2.34 2.22 5.98
N ALA A 83 -1.84 2.27 4.76
CA ALA A 83 -0.66 3.05 4.37
C ALA A 83 0.65 2.69 5.12
N ALA A 84 0.70 1.59 5.88
CA ALA A 84 1.93 1.13 6.50
C ALA A 84 2.99 0.77 5.45
N VAL A 85 4.24 1.11 5.71
CA VAL A 85 5.38 0.84 4.82
C VAL A 85 6.06 -0.46 5.25
N LEU A 86 5.93 -1.50 4.43
CA LEU A 86 6.49 -2.84 4.67
C LEU A 86 7.60 -3.20 3.66
N GLU A 87 8.10 -2.23 2.90
CA GLU A 87 9.18 -2.45 1.93
C GLU A 87 10.42 -3.00 2.63
N GLY A 88 10.92 -4.16 2.14
CA GLY A 88 12.07 -4.84 2.71
C GLY A 88 11.85 -5.51 4.06
N ALA A 89 10.64 -5.42 4.66
CA ALA A 89 10.36 -6.09 5.92
C ALA A 89 10.36 -7.62 5.74
N ASN A 90 10.93 -8.32 6.72
CA ASN A 90 10.78 -9.78 6.80
C ASN A 90 9.43 -10.11 7.46
N LEU A 91 8.56 -10.77 6.70
CA LEU A 91 7.19 -11.12 7.11
C LEU A 91 7.00 -12.65 7.24
N ASP A 92 8.09 -13.43 7.33
CA ASP A 92 8.00 -14.88 7.45
C ASP A 92 7.31 -15.27 8.76
N GLY A 93 6.36 -16.19 8.69
CA GLY A 93 5.67 -16.71 9.86
C GLY A 93 4.71 -15.72 10.55
N ILE A 94 4.43 -14.54 9.99
CA ILE A 94 3.45 -13.62 10.59
C ILE A 94 2.06 -14.24 10.65
N ILE A 95 1.31 -13.86 11.67
CA ILE A 95 -0.08 -14.26 11.86
C ILE A 95 -0.99 -13.11 11.47
N VAL A 96 -1.95 -13.38 10.58
CA VAL A 96 -3.02 -12.46 10.15
C VAL A 96 -4.35 -13.20 10.14
N ASP A 97 -5.45 -12.49 10.34
CA ASP A 97 -6.81 -13.05 10.31
C ASP A 97 -7.73 -12.28 9.34
N GLU A 98 -9.00 -12.59 9.33
CA GLU A 98 -10.02 -11.90 8.50
C GLU A 98 -10.28 -10.45 8.94
N ASN A 99 -9.92 -10.07 10.16
CA ASN A 99 -10.07 -8.72 10.70
C ASN A 99 -8.83 -7.85 10.45
N THR A 100 -7.70 -8.45 10.01
CA THR A 100 -6.49 -7.70 9.63
C THR A 100 -6.77 -6.90 8.36
N LYS A 101 -6.77 -5.57 8.50
CA LYS A 101 -7.11 -4.65 7.41
C LYS A 101 -5.87 -4.28 6.60
N TRP A 102 -6.06 -4.15 5.28
CA TRP A 102 -5.04 -3.68 4.32
C TRP A 102 -3.82 -4.59 4.15
N TYR A 103 -3.86 -5.79 4.71
CA TYR A 103 -2.82 -6.79 4.45
C TYR A 103 -3.08 -7.56 3.15
N ARG A 104 -4.33 -7.90 2.87
CA ARG A 104 -4.69 -8.59 1.62
C ARG A 104 -4.63 -7.63 0.44
N MET A 105 -4.36 -8.16 -0.75
CA MET A 105 -4.40 -7.35 -1.97
C MET A 105 -5.80 -6.78 -2.23
N VAL A 106 -5.85 -5.53 -2.68
CA VAL A 106 -7.10 -4.85 -3.07
C VAL A 106 -7.66 -5.41 -4.38
N PRO A 107 -6.84 -5.60 -5.45
CA PRO A 107 -7.37 -6.16 -6.70
C PRO A 107 -7.65 -7.66 -6.55
N PRO A 108 -8.63 -8.20 -7.28
CA PRO A 108 -8.90 -9.64 -7.32
C PRO A 108 -7.65 -10.43 -7.69
N GLU A 109 -7.37 -11.49 -6.95
CA GLU A 109 -6.22 -12.38 -7.23
C GLU A 109 -6.39 -13.12 -8.56
N GLU A 110 -7.63 -13.44 -8.91
CA GLU A 110 -7.98 -14.18 -10.14
C GLU A 110 -9.01 -13.43 -10.98
N GLY A 111 -9.07 -13.81 -12.27
CA GLY A 111 -10.04 -13.28 -13.21
C GLY A 111 -9.64 -11.93 -13.82
N ALA A 112 -10.45 -11.46 -14.76
CA ALA A 112 -10.34 -10.12 -15.33
C ALA A 112 -11.27 -9.17 -14.57
N PHE A 113 -10.88 -7.89 -14.48
CA PHE A 113 -11.69 -6.88 -13.80
C PHE A 113 -11.54 -5.50 -14.45
N ILE A 114 -12.45 -4.60 -14.09
CA ILE A 114 -12.41 -3.20 -14.50
C ILE A 114 -11.68 -2.38 -13.44
N ALA A 115 -10.87 -1.42 -13.88
CA ALA A 115 -10.12 -0.52 -13.04
C ALA A 115 -10.12 0.90 -13.63
N TRP A 116 -9.70 1.88 -12.85
CA TRP A 116 -9.67 3.28 -13.25
C TRP A 116 -8.31 3.91 -12.99
N LYS A 117 -7.93 4.81 -13.89
CA LYS A 117 -6.74 5.63 -13.74
C LYS A 117 -7.05 7.07 -14.13
N CYS A 118 -6.65 7.98 -13.27
CA CYS A 118 -6.64 9.39 -13.62
C CYS A 118 -5.37 9.80 -14.35
N CYS A 119 -5.53 10.59 -15.38
CA CYS A 119 -4.48 11.09 -16.26
C CYS A 119 -4.49 12.61 -16.30
N SER A 120 -3.54 13.20 -17.02
CA SER A 120 -3.45 14.66 -17.22
C SER A 120 -4.77 15.23 -17.75
N GLU A 121 -5.00 16.51 -17.47
CA GLU A 121 -6.22 17.23 -17.86
C GLU A 121 -7.51 16.60 -17.29
N LEU A 122 -7.42 15.98 -16.09
CA LEU A 122 -8.54 15.35 -15.39
C LEU A 122 -9.29 14.32 -16.25
N ARG A 123 -8.56 13.63 -17.15
CA ARG A 123 -9.11 12.53 -17.94
C ARG A 123 -9.11 11.25 -17.14
N VAL A 124 -10.24 10.59 -17.08
CA VAL A 124 -10.42 9.30 -16.39
C VAL A 124 -10.41 8.18 -17.43
N VAL A 125 -9.46 7.28 -17.29
CA VAL A 125 -9.27 6.11 -18.16
C VAL A 125 -9.88 4.90 -17.48
N GLN A 126 -10.81 4.23 -18.16
CA GLN A 126 -11.32 2.93 -17.77
C GLN A 126 -10.47 1.84 -18.39
N LEU A 127 -9.98 0.94 -17.55
CA LEU A 127 -9.08 -0.14 -17.93
C LEU A 127 -9.75 -1.50 -17.73
N LEU A 128 -9.51 -2.43 -18.63
CA LEU A 128 -9.70 -3.85 -18.41
C LEU A 128 -8.33 -4.45 -18.06
N VAL A 129 -8.18 -4.92 -16.83
CA VAL A 129 -7.03 -5.73 -16.42
C VAL A 129 -7.37 -7.18 -16.73
N PRO A 130 -6.68 -7.84 -17.66
CA PRO A 130 -7.03 -9.17 -18.09
C PRO A 130 -6.63 -10.23 -17.05
N ARG A 131 -7.20 -11.43 -17.20
CA ARG A 131 -6.95 -12.54 -16.27
C ARG A 131 -5.48 -12.88 -16.09
N GLU A 132 -4.71 -12.82 -17.16
CA GLU A 132 -3.28 -13.18 -17.19
C GLU A 132 -2.34 -12.06 -16.69
N ALA A 133 -2.86 -10.85 -16.46
CA ALA A 133 -2.02 -9.76 -15.95
C ALA A 133 -1.58 -10.03 -14.52
N ARG A 134 -0.28 -9.82 -14.26
CA ARG A 134 0.24 -9.73 -12.89
C ARG A 134 -0.27 -8.45 -12.26
N ARG A 135 -0.66 -8.54 -11.00
CA ARG A 135 -1.27 -7.42 -10.26
C ARG A 135 -0.86 -7.44 -8.81
N VAL A 136 -0.66 -6.29 -8.22
CA VAL A 136 -0.32 -6.13 -6.81
C VAL A 136 -0.94 -4.86 -6.24
N SER A 137 -1.13 -4.83 -4.93
CA SER A 137 -1.28 -3.63 -4.11
C SER A 137 -0.52 -3.82 -2.81
N ALA A 138 0.00 -2.74 -2.23
CA ALA A 138 0.56 -2.75 -0.90
C ALA A 138 -0.56 -2.64 0.16
N THR A 139 -0.54 -1.60 0.94
CA THR A 139 -1.42 -1.34 2.07
C THR A 139 -2.36 -0.14 1.84
N ARG A 140 -2.56 0.24 0.56
CA ARG A 140 -3.39 1.36 0.12
C ARG A 140 -4.33 0.94 -1.01
N GLU A 141 -5.21 1.87 -1.43
CA GLU A 141 -6.12 1.70 -2.56
C GLU A 141 -5.39 1.65 -3.91
N THR A 142 -4.18 2.19 -3.99
CA THR A 142 -3.37 2.17 -5.20
C THR A 142 -2.92 0.76 -5.54
N CYS A 143 -3.20 0.35 -6.77
CA CYS A 143 -2.85 -0.96 -7.33
C CYS A 143 -1.95 -0.78 -8.53
N ARG A 144 -1.22 -1.85 -8.90
CA ARG A 144 -0.37 -1.88 -10.10
C ARG A 144 -0.59 -3.17 -10.88
N CYS A 145 -0.48 -3.09 -12.21
CA CYS A 145 -0.44 -4.26 -13.07
C CYS A 145 0.59 -4.11 -14.19
N ASP A 146 0.90 -5.23 -14.86
CA ASP A 146 1.84 -5.26 -15.98
C ASP A 146 1.15 -5.11 -17.33
N LYS A 147 -0.18 -5.19 -17.40
CA LYS A 147 -0.92 -5.12 -18.66
C LYS A 147 -2.36 -4.70 -18.43
N ALA A 148 -2.88 -3.85 -19.29
CA ALA A 148 -4.29 -3.50 -19.32
C ALA A 148 -4.74 -3.13 -20.73
N LYS A 149 -6.07 -3.18 -20.98
CA LYS A 149 -6.68 -2.65 -22.19
C LYS A 149 -7.46 -1.40 -21.86
N VAL A 150 -7.25 -0.34 -22.62
CA VAL A 150 -8.01 0.90 -22.49
C VAL A 150 -9.41 0.71 -23.11
N LEU A 151 -10.45 0.81 -22.30
CA LEU A 151 -11.83 0.66 -22.75
C LEU A 151 -12.46 1.99 -23.15
N SER A 152 -12.32 2.99 -22.28
CA SER A 152 -12.85 4.32 -22.51
C SER A 152 -11.99 5.37 -21.82
N ILE A 153 -12.08 6.61 -22.30
CA ILE A 153 -11.44 7.78 -21.71
C ILE A 153 -12.46 8.90 -21.67
N LYS A 154 -12.75 9.42 -20.50
CA LYS A 154 -13.80 10.44 -20.32
C LYS A 154 -13.36 11.56 -19.38
N SER A 155 -14.06 12.70 -19.43
CA SER A 155 -14.00 13.72 -18.38
C SER A 155 -14.54 13.20 -17.04
N ILE A 156 -14.25 13.89 -15.95
CA ILE A 156 -14.74 13.52 -14.60
C ILE A 156 -16.27 13.46 -14.56
N ASP A 157 -16.97 14.37 -15.21
CA ASP A 157 -18.44 14.41 -15.30
C ASP A 157 -19.03 13.48 -16.38
N GLU A 158 -18.16 12.71 -17.07
CA GLU A 158 -18.49 11.77 -18.15
C GLU A 158 -19.14 12.37 -19.40
N THR A 159 -19.22 13.70 -19.52
CA THR A 159 -19.88 14.37 -20.65
C THR A 159 -19.03 14.38 -21.91
N ILE A 160 -17.70 14.32 -21.77
CA ILE A 160 -16.75 14.37 -22.91
C ILE A 160 -16.01 13.03 -23.00
N SER A 161 -15.90 12.49 -24.22
CA SER A 161 -15.08 11.31 -24.52
C SER A 161 -13.83 11.71 -25.30
N TYR A 162 -12.71 11.07 -24.98
CA TYR A 162 -11.42 11.32 -25.60
C TYR A 162 -10.90 10.04 -26.27
N ASP A 163 -10.02 10.20 -27.26
CA ASP A 163 -9.35 9.07 -27.90
C ASP A 163 -8.03 8.70 -27.22
N TRP A 164 -7.44 9.61 -26.47
CA TRP A 164 -6.20 9.40 -25.73
C TRP A 164 -6.16 10.17 -24.41
N ALA A 165 -5.26 9.75 -23.52
CA ALA A 165 -4.90 10.47 -22.28
C ALA A 165 -3.41 10.28 -21.97
N GLN A 166 -2.75 11.32 -21.46
CA GLN A 166 -1.36 11.30 -21.06
C GLN A 166 -1.24 10.92 -19.56
N SER A 167 -0.28 10.08 -19.23
CA SER A 167 0.02 9.78 -17.84
C SER A 167 0.44 11.04 -17.07
N THR A 168 0.04 11.13 -15.79
CA THR A 168 0.47 12.22 -14.89
C THR A 168 1.91 12.05 -14.40
N VAL A 169 2.45 10.82 -14.44
CA VAL A 169 3.77 10.48 -13.88
C VAL A 169 4.83 10.38 -14.99
N ASP A 170 4.45 9.88 -16.14
CA ASP A 170 5.34 9.68 -17.29
C ASP A 170 4.79 10.45 -18.49
N PRO A 171 5.37 11.60 -18.84
CA PRO A 171 4.88 12.46 -19.93
C PRO A 171 4.99 11.81 -21.32
N ASP A 172 5.78 10.77 -21.47
CA ASP A 172 5.92 10.04 -22.74
C ASP A 172 4.98 8.84 -22.83
N PHE A 173 4.21 8.56 -21.78
CA PHE A 173 3.29 7.43 -21.73
C PHE A 173 1.84 7.86 -21.98
N TYR A 174 1.24 7.29 -23.02
CA TYR A 174 -0.13 7.59 -23.44
C TYR A 174 -1.03 6.35 -23.36
N TYR A 175 -2.26 6.61 -22.94
CA TYR A 175 -3.38 5.66 -22.99
C TYR A 175 -4.24 5.99 -24.20
N GLU A 176 -4.37 5.06 -25.16
CA GLU A 176 -5.20 5.22 -26.35
C GLU A 176 -6.41 4.29 -26.28
N ARG A 177 -7.60 4.81 -26.57
CA ARG A 177 -8.84 4.05 -26.53
C ARG A 177 -8.78 2.80 -27.43
N GLY A 178 -9.14 1.65 -26.88
CA GLY A 178 -9.14 0.35 -27.56
C GLY A 178 -7.79 -0.36 -27.64
N LYS A 179 -6.69 0.29 -27.25
CA LYS A 179 -5.34 -0.30 -27.27
C LYS A 179 -5.00 -1.03 -25.98
N TRP A 180 -4.09 -1.98 -26.11
CA TRP A 180 -3.39 -2.58 -24.98
C TRP A 180 -2.24 -1.69 -24.55
N VAL A 181 -2.00 -1.64 -23.24
CA VAL A 181 -0.87 -0.90 -22.65
C VAL A 181 -0.09 -1.82 -21.71
N GLU A 182 1.21 -1.63 -21.71
CA GLU A 182 2.18 -2.28 -20.81
C GLU A 182 3.13 -1.20 -20.30
N PRO A 183 3.65 -1.28 -19.06
CA PRO A 183 4.53 -0.26 -18.52
C PRO A 183 5.87 -0.25 -19.25
N ALA A 184 6.32 0.92 -19.71
CA ALA A 184 7.55 1.10 -20.50
C ALA A 184 8.79 0.57 -19.79
N ASN A 185 8.87 0.68 -18.47
CA ASN A 185 10.01 0.28 -17.64
C ASN A 185 9.80 -1.07 -16.92
N GLY A 186 8.86 -1.90 -17.41
CA GLY A 186 8.53 -3.19 -16.82
C GLY A 186 7.67 -3.08 -15.56
N PHE A 187 7.48 -4.21 -14.88
CA PHE A 187 6.62 -4.36 -13.71
C PHE A 187 7.43 -4.83 -12.50
N GLU A 188 7.24 -4.18 -11.36
CA GLU A 188 7.82 -4.61 -10.08
C GLU A 188 6.83 -5.55 -9.37
N PRO A 189 7.16 -6.85 -9.24
CA PRO A 189 6.27 -7.82 -8.61
C PRO A 189 6.24 -7.74 -7.08
N ASP A 190 7.27 -7.15 -6.46
CA ASP A 190 7.26 -6.94 -5.01
C ASP A 190 6.15 -5.94 -4.65
N ARG A 191 5.09 -6.48 -4.00
CA ARG A 191 3.92 -5.68 -3.65
C ARG A 191 4.22 -4.57 -2.66
N TRP A 192 5.20 -4.77 -1.80
CA TRP A 192 5.54 -3.84 -0.73
C TRP A 192 6.29 -2.60 -1.22
N LYS A 193 6.84 -2.62 -2.43
CA LYS A 193 7.38 -1.44 -3.13
C LYS A 193 6.26 -0.65 -3.78
N ASP A 194 5.47 0.07 -2.98
CA ASP A 194 4.21 0.71 -3.40
C ASP A 194 4.39 1.67 -4.59
N SER A 195 5.25 2.65 -4.49
CA SER A 195 5.52 3.66 -5.55
C SER A 195 6.54 3.17 -6.58
N SER A 196 6.29 2.01 -7.21
CA SER A 196 7.22 1.36 -8.12
C SER A 196 6.63 1.16 -9.53
N ARG A 197 7.36 0.43 -10.39
CA ARG A 197 7.04 0.27 -11.82
C ARG A 197 5.76 -0.53 -12.04
N GLY A 198 4.93 -0.07 -12.98
CA GLY A 198 3.68 -0.70 -13.34
C GLY A 198 2.65 0.30 -13.85
N ILE A 199 1.53 -0.19 -14.33
CA ILE A 199 0.35 0.64 -14.61
C ILE A 199 -0.39 0.80 -13.28
N HIS A 200 -0.32 2.00 -12.68
CA HIS A 200 -1.04 2.31 -11.46
C HIS A 200 -2.53 2.55 -11.76
N PHE A 201 -3.39 1.98 -10.92
CA PHE A 201 -4.84 2.09 -11.06
C PHE A 201 -5.55 2.03 -9.69
N PHE A 202 -6.85 2.32 -9.69
CA PHE A 202 -7.75 2.18 -8.56
C PHE A 202 -8.88 1.21 -8.93
N MET A 203 -9.42 0.52 -7.93
CA MET A 203 -10.57 -0.37 -8.14
C MET A 203 -11.87 0.41 -8.30
N GLU A 204 -11.98 1.57 -7.68
CA GLU A 204 -13.16 2.43 -7.75
C GLU A 204 -12.83 3.74 -8.47
N ARG A 205 -13.79 4.21 -9.28
CA ARG A 205 -13.65 5.45 -10.05
C ARG A 205 -13.51 6.67 -9.14
N GLU A 206 -14.26 6.70 -8.07
CA GLU A 206 -14.28 7.77 -7.06
C GLU A 206 -12.94 7.92 -6.35
N GLN A 207 -12.27 6.83 -6.02
CA GLN A 207 -10.91 6.82 -5.44
C GLN A 207 -9.90 7.44 -6.41
N CYS A 208 -10.02 7.07 -7.70
CA CYS A 208 -9.18 7.62 -8.76
C CYS A 208 -9.34 9.15 -8.89
N ILE A 209 -10.57 9.67 -8.82
CA ILE A 209 -10.86 11.09 -8.89
C ILE A 209 -10.35 11.81 -7.64
N ALA A 210 -10.63 11.28 -6.45
CA ALA A 210 -10.21 11.87 -5.18
C ALA A 210 -8.69 12.02 -5.10
N TYR A 211 -7.93 11.05 -5.61
CA TYR A 211 -6.47 11.10 -5.62
C TYR A 211 -5.88 12.25 -6.44
N GLN A 212 -6.61 12.76 -7.43
CA GLN A 212 -6.14 13.86 -8.29
C GLN A 212 -6.56 15.25 -7.80
N THR A 213 -7.54 15.32 -6.91
CA THR A 213 -8.09 16.59 -6.43
C THR A 213 -7.50 17.04 -5.09
N VAL A 214 -6.56 16.26 -4.54
CA VAL A 214 -5.71 16.58 -3.39
C VAL A 214 -4.36 17.09 -3.87
#